data_de669433fe1f7865d087d88b3ce7e7fa
#
_entry.id   de669433fe1f7865d087d88b3ce7e7fa
#
_cell.length_a   1.000
_cell.length_b   1.000
_cell.length_c   1.000
_cell.angle_alpha   90.00
_cell.angle_beta   90.00
_cell.angle_gamma   90.00
#
_symmetry.space_group_name_H-M   'P 1'
#
loop_
_entity.id
_entity.type
_entity.pdbx_description
1 polymer ?
#
loop_
_entity_poly.entity_id
_entity_poly.type
_entity_poly.pdbx_seq_one_letter_code
_entity_poly.pdbx_strand_id
1 'polypeptide(L)'
;MKTYFASAVLCLATAISHAAGALPSCYDAKLPAPAVAPAVELFVVIDQTTLLDDALKQSVANQVRPFLASGNAFSVLVFSAFTQGKYTQLLTSGQLDVSLPTALRNDVSKPILSKFDQCIARQSSQAAQVLGGALRQAFEGTSGDISKSDILGSLKDISAKVRQSPATEKVVLLVSDMLENSSVTSFYASQAVRKIDPAQELQLATSQQFITDFGGARVYVLGAGLLNNIDKKSKAQYRDPKTMQALSGFWRSYFEKSRGQLVEFGEPALLNQIK
;
A
#
# COMPACT_ATOMS: atom_id res chain seq x y z
N MET A 1 -8.99 -5.39 -67.13
CA MET A 1 -8.77 -4.60 -65.89
C MET A 1 -8.70 -5.59 -64.74
N LYS A 2 -7.51 -5.82 -64.16
CA LYS A 2 -7.30 -6.75 -63.01
C LYS A 2 -7.15 -5.88 -61.76
N THR A 3 -8.13 -5.98 -60.85
CA THR A 3 -8.11 -5.29 -59.56
C THR A 3 -7.41 -6.18 -58.53
N TYR A 4 -6.30 -5.68 -57.99
CA TYR A 4 -5.57 -6.29 -56.86
C TYR A 4 -6.15 -5.78 -55.55
N PHE A 5 -6.70 -6.68 -54.73
CA PHE A 5 -7.04 -6.41 -53.33
C PHE A 5 -5.80 -6.62 -52.47
N ALA A 6 -5.31 -5.54 -51.88
CA ALA A 6 -4.24 -5.60 -50.89
C ALA A 6 -4.89 -5.79 -49.49
N SER A 7 -4.69 -6.96 -48.91
CA SER A 7 -5.09 -7.24 -47.51
C SER A 7 -4.04 -6.67 -46.57
N ALA A 8 -4.41 -5.63 -45.84
CA ALA A 8 -3.60 -5.11 -44.74
C ALA A 8 -3.77 -6.00 -43.50
N VAL A 9 -2.72 -6.70 -43.11
CA VAL A 9 -2.66 -7.44 -41.87
C VAL A 9 -2.35 -6.46 -40.73
N LEU A 10 -3.36 -6.19 -39.89
CA LEU A 10 -3.23 -5.36 -38.69
C LEU A 10 -2.63 -6.22 -37.57
N CYS A 11 -1.31 -6.08 -37.33
CA CYS A 11 -0.66 -6.67 -36.15
C CYS A 11 -1.11 -5.94 -34.87
N LEU A 12 -2.05 -6.51 -34.13
CA LEU A 12 -2.33 -6.10 -32.75
C LEU A 12 -1.13 -6.50 -31.87
N ALA A 13 -0.31 -5.54 -31.51
CA ALA A 13 0.67 -5.69 -30.45
C ALA A 13 -0.08 -5.76 -29.10
N THR A 14 -0.27 -6.96 -28.58
CA THR A 14 -0.75 -7.15 -27.19
C THR A 14 0.36 -6.69 -26.25
N ALA A 15 0.16 -5.53 -25.61
CA ALA A 15 0.98 -5.10 -24.49
C ALA A 15 0.82 -6.13 -23.36
N ILE A 16 1.84 -6.96 -23.15
CA ILE A 16 1.91 -7.87 -21.98
C ILE A 16 2.17 -6.98 -20.78
N SER A 17 1.11 -6.66 -20.06
CA SER A 17 1.19 -6.05 -18.74
C SER A 17 1.91 -7.05 -17.83
N HIS A 18 3.19 -6.80 -17.52
CA HIS A 18 3.92 -7.57 -16.52
C HIS A 18 3.33 -7.24 -15.17
N ALA A 19 2.34 -8.01 -14.72
CA ALA A 19 1.98 -8.04 -13.31
C ALA A 19 3.24 -8.45 -12.54
N ALA A 20 3.62 -7.69 -11.51
CA ALA A 20 4.68 -8.09 -10.60
C ALA A 20 4.37 -9.52 -10.14
N GLY A 21 5.31 -10.45 -10.32
CA GLY A 21 5.05 -11.87 -10.17
C GLY A 21 4.43 -12.20 -8.82
N ALA A 22 3.39 -13.00 -8.81
CA ALA A 22 2.80 -13.51 -7.57
C ALA A 22 3.83 -14.39 -6.84
N LEU A 23 3.84 -14.33 -5.50
CA LEU A 23 4.66 -15.24 -4.69
C LEU A 23 4.11 -16.68 -4.84
N PRO A 24 4.87 -17.64 -5.38
CA PRO A 24 4.40 -19.01 -5.52
C PRO A 24 4.31 -19.70 -4.15
N SER A 25 3.25 -20.50 -3.96
CA SER A 25 3.14 -21.36 -2.79
C SER A 25 4.11 -22.55 -2.91
N CYS A 26 4.64 -22.98 -1.78
CA CYS A 26 5.44 -24.20 -1.66
C CYS A 26 4.57 -25.47 -1.60
N TYR A 27 3.29 -25.33 -1.32
CA TYR A 27 2.33 -26.42 -1.36
C TYR A 27 1.85 -26.66 -2.80
N ASP A 28 1.59 -27.90 -3.12
CA ASP A 28 1.12 -28.34 -4.44
C ASP A 28 0.06 -29.44 -4.34
N ALA A 29 -0.34 -30.03 -5.47
CA ALA A 29 -1.34 -31.10 -5.50
C ALA A 29 -0.93 -32.37 -4.72
N LYS A 30 0.37 -32.62 -4.51
CA LYS A 30 0.90 -33.75 -3.74
C LYS A 30 1.04 -33.43 -2.25
N LEU A 31 1.06 -32.16 -1.92
CA LEU A 31 1.15 -31.65 -0.55
C LEU A 31 0.21 -30.45 -0.42
N PRO A 32 -1.09 -30.69 -0.20
CA PRO A 32 -2.09 -29.62 -0.15
C PRO A 32 -1.83 -28.67 1.03
N ALA A 33 -1.98 -27.36 0.77
CA ALA A 33 -1.81 -26.35 1.79
C ALA A 33 -2.85 -26.52 2.92
N PRO A 34 -2.44 -26.38 4.19
CA PRO A 34 -3.40 -26.29 5.27
C PRO A 34 -4.24 -25.00 5.13
N ALA A 35 -5.54 -25.09 5.44
CA ALA A 35 -6.42 -23.94 5.44
C ALA A 35 -6.15 -23.04 6.68
N VAL A 36 -5.03 -22.35 6.67
CA VAL A 36 -4.62 -21.45 7.78
C VAL A 36 -4.66 -20.01 7.28
N ALA A 37 -5.42 -19.16 7.99
CA ALA A 37 -5.41 -17.74 7.74
C ALA A 37 -4.04 -17.14 8.10
N PRO A 38 -3.58 -16.07 7.42
CA PRO A 38 -2.36 -15.38 7.80
C PRO A 38 -2.43 -14.87 9.24
N ALA A 39 -1.30 -14.95 9.96
CA ALA A 39 -1.21 -14.36 11.30
C ALA A 39 -1.30 -12.83 11.20
N VAL A 40 -0.51 -12.25 10.30
CA VAL A 40 -0.51 -10.81 10.01
C VAL A 40 -0.59 -10.61 8.50
N GLU A 41 -1.40 -9.65 8.03
CA GLU A 41 -1.29 -9.12 6.67
C GLU A 41 -0.86 -7.66 6.71
N LEU A 42 0.25 -7.37 6.02
CA LEU A 42 0.76 -6.01 5.80
C LEU A 42 0.21 -5.46 4.49
N PHE A 43 -0.50 -4.36 4.56
CA PHE A 43 -0.92 -3.56 3.41
C PHE A 43 0.03 -2.36 3.26
N VAL A 44 0.85 -2.35 2.22
CA VAL A 44 1.67 -1.20 1.84
C VAL A 44 0.89 -0.40 0.81
N VAL A 45 0.50 0.82 1.18
CA VAL A 45 -0.37 1.68 0.38
C VAL A 45 0.38 2.93 0.01
N ILE A 46 0.66 3.13 -1.28
CA ILE A 46 1.54 4.20 -1.76
C ILE A 46 0.73 5.20 -2.58
N ASP A 47 0.78 6.44 -2.13
CA ASP A 47 0.25 7.60 -2.83
C ASP A 47 1.20 7.98 -3.97
N GLN A 48 0.74 7.87 -5.21
CA GLN A 48 1.54 8.20 -6.39
C GLN A 48 1.70 9.70 -6.61
N THR A 49 1.06 10.54 -5.80
CA THR A 49 1.23 11.99 -5.82
C THR A 49 2.33 12.47 -4.88
N THR A 50 2.82 11.60 -3.97
CA THR A 50 3.83 11.94 -2.97
C THR A 50 5.23 11.52 -3.44
N LEU A 51 6.12 12.50 -3.67
CA LEU A 51 7.51 12.24 -4.03
C LEU A 51 8.35 11.99 -2.79
N LEU A 52 8.91 10.80 -2.68
CA LEU A 52 9.86 10.44 -1.63
C LEU A 52 11.31 10.58 -2.12
N ASP A 53 12.19 11.06 -1.26
CA ASP A 53 13.62 10.92 -1.47
C ASP A 53 14.09 9.47 -1.21
N ASP A 54 15.34 9.18 -1.57
CA ASP A 54 15.86 7.81 -1.46
C ASP A 54 15.97 7.33 -0.01
N ALA A 55 16.16 8.24 0.96
CA ALA A 55 16.20 7.88 2.37
C ALA A 55 14.84 7.41 2.87
N LEU A 56 13.76 8.09 2.48
CA LEU A 56 12.39 7.70 2.81
C LEU A 56 11.96 6.42 2.08
N LYS A 57 12.35 6.24 0.81
CA LYS A 57 12.12 4.97 0.07
C LYS A 57 12.81 3.80 0.78
N GLN A 58 14.06 4.00 1.22
CA GLN A 58 14.78 2.99 1.99
C GLN A 58 14.12 2.74 3.35
N SER A 59 13.60 3.78 4.00
CA SER A 59 12.83 3.65 5.24
C SER A 59 11.61 2.75 5.04
N VAL A 60 10.82 2.96 3.96
CA VAL A 60 9.70 2.07 3.62
C VAL A 60 10.18 0.62 3.49
N ALA A 61 11.24 0.36 2.73
CA ALA A 61 11.78 -0.98 2.55
C ALA A 61 12.21 -1.63 3.88
N ASN A 62 12.81 -0.86 4.77
CA ASN A 62 13.21 -1.33 6.10
C ASN A 62 12.00 -1.65 6.99
N GLN A 63 10.93 -0.85 6.91
CA GLN A 63 9.71 -1.06 7.68
C GLN A 63 8.97 -2.33 7.26
N VAL A 64 8.96 -2.69 5.98
CA VAL A 64 8.19 -3.84 5.47
C VAL A 64 8.90 -5.18 5.64
N ARG A 65 10.24 -5.18 5.69
CA ARG A 65 11.06 -6.41 5.74
C ARG A 65 10.68 -7.38 6.86
N PRO A 66 10.43 -6.96 8.11
CA PRO A 66 10.10 -7.87 9.21
C PRO A 66 8.81 -8.67 9.00
N PHE A 67 7.90 -8.18 8.14
CA PHE A 67 6.65 -8.86 7.84
C PHE A 67 6.79 -10.06 6.89
N LEU A 68 7.97 -10.21 6.25
CA LEU A 68 8.25 -11.33 5.34
C LEU A 68 8.64 -12.59 6.12
N ALA A 69 7.80 -12.96 7.07
CA ALA A 69 7.93 -14.14 7.92
C ALA A 69 6.91 -15.21 7.53
N SER A 70 7.25 -16.48 7.81
CA SER A 70 6.35 -17.62 7.58
C SER A 70 4.98 -17.40 8.25
N GLY A 71 3.91 -17.68 7.53
CA GLY A 71 2.54 -17.49 7.99
C GLY A 71 1.98 -16.09 7.86
N ASN A 72 2.76 -15.11 7.40
CA ASN A 72 2.30 -13.76 7.12
C ASN A 72 1.90 -13.58 5.66
N ALA A 73 1.14 -12.53 5.40
CA ALA A 73 0.79 -12.08 4.06
C ALA A 73 1.16 -10.60 3.86
N PHE A 74 1.26 -10.20 2.60
CA PHE A 74 1.44 -8.80 2.23
C PHE A 74 0.66 -8.45 0.97
N SER A 75 0.28 -7.18 0.86
CA SER A 75 -0.34 -6.58 -0.32
C SER A 75 0.28 -5.21 -0.57
N VAL A 76 0.65 -4.92 -1.81
CA VAL A 76 1.15 -3.60 -2.24
C VAL A 76 0.12 -2.96 -3.13
N LEU A 77 -0.39 -1.82 -2.71
CA LEU A 77 -1.38 -1.02 -3.42
C LEU A 77 -0.80 0.35 -3.75
N VAL A 78 -1.24 0.90 -4.87
CA VAL A 78 -1.01 2.30 -5.21
C VAL A 78 -2.34 3.00 -5.38
N PHE A 79 -2.35 4.29 -5.11
CA PHE A 79 -3.49 5.15 -5.43
C PHE A 79 -3.02 6.51 -5.95
N SER A 80 -3.88 7.17 -6.69
CA SER A 80 -3.68 8.52 -7.21
C SER A 80 -5.02 9.23 -7.37
N ALA A 81 -4.99 10.49 -7.80
CA ALA A 81 -6.22 11.20 -8.11
C ALA A 81 -7.04 10.53 -9.22
N PHE A 82 -8.35 10.61 -9.11
CA PHE A 82 -9.34 9.98 -10.00
C PHE A 82 -9.30 10.39 -11.48
N THR A 83 -8.37 11.19 -11.93
CA THR A 83 -8.36 11.73 -13.29
C THR A 83 -8.26 10.68 -14.42
N GLN A 84 -8.05 9.39 -14.08
CA GLN A 84 -7.96 8.27 -15.05
C GLN A 84 -8.91 7.10 -14.75
N GLY A 85 -9.92 7.28 -13.91
CA GLY A 85 -10.90 6.22 -13.62
C GLY A 85 -10.41 5.12 -12.67
N LYS A 86 -9.27 5.28 -12.01
CA LYS A 86 -8.73 4.32 -11.04
C LYS A 86 -8.26 5.04 -9.79
N TYR A 87 -8.95 4.79 -8.67
CA TYR A 87 -8.52 5.30 -7.36
C TYR A 87 -7.41 4.44 -6.78
N THR A 88 -7.51 3.12 -6.90
CA THR A 88 -6.58 2.18 -6.29
C THR A 88 -6.23 1.04 -7.25
N GLN A 89 -4.97 0.61 -7.22
CA GLN A 89 -4.50 -0.57 -7.95
C GLN A 89 -3.70 -1.47 -7.02
N LEU A 90 -4.03 -2.76 -7.02
CA LEU A 90 -3.19 -3.79 -6.41
C LEU A 90 -2.03 -4.11 -7.37
N LEU A 91 -0.80 -3.89 -6.97
CA LEU A 91 0.39 -4.23 -7.75
C LEU A 91 0.79 -5.68 -7.55
N THR A 92 0.80 -6.14 -6.30
CA THR A 92 1.12 -7.52 -5.95
C THR A 92 0.55 -7.88 -4.58
N SER A 93 0.40 -9.17 -4.35
CA SER A 93 0.12 -9.73 -3.04
C SER A 93 0.81 -11.09 -2.91
N GLY A 94 1.06 -11.53 -1.69
CA GLY A 94 1.65 -12.83 -1.43
C GLY A 94 1.41 -13.26 0.01
N GLN A 95 1.38 -14.58 0.19
CA GLN A 95 1.34 -15.20 1.51
C GLN A 95 2.56 -16.12 1.62
N LEU A 96 3.28 -16.03 2.73
CA LEU A 96 4.38 -16.93 3.04
C LEU A 96 3.80 -18.14 3.74
N ASP A 97 4.10 -19.31 3.18
CA ASP A 97 3.59 -20.57 3.70
C ASP A 97 4.15 -20.89 5.08
N VAL A 98 3.36 -21.60 5.86
CA VAL A 98 3.81 -22.20 7.12
C VAL A 98 4.50 -23.53 6.83
N SER A 99 5.45 -23.93 7.68
CA SER A 99 6.06 -25.25 7.61
C SER A 99 5.02 -26.34 7.88
N LEU A 100 5.18 -27.49 7.23
CA LEU A 100 4.32 -28.64 7.45
C LEU A 100 4.42 -29.11 8.92
N PRO A 101 3.30 -29.24 9.64
CA PRO A 101 3.30 -29.76 11.01
C PRO A 101 4.01 -31.11 11.12
N THR A 102 4.79 -31.31 12.19
CA THR A 102 5.60 -32.51 12.41
C THR A 102 4.78 -33.80 12.29
N ALA A 103 3.55 -33.78 12.80
CA ALA A 103 2.67 -34.94 12.75
C ALA A 103 2.33 -35.41 11.33
N LEU A 104 2.23 -34.48 10.37
CA LEU A 104 1.89 -34.76 8.98
C LEU A 104 3.12 -35.13 8.13
N ARG A 105 4.33 -34.87 8.61
CA ARG A 105 5.57 -35.11 7.86
C ARG A 105 5.85 -36.60 7.65
N ASN A 106 5.40 -37.45 8.57
CA ASN A 106 5.62 -38.90 8.50
C ASN A 106 4.86 -39.57 7.32
N ASP A 107 3.76 -38.94 6.90
CA ASP A 107 2.90 -39.45 5.82
C ASP A 107 3.35 -39.00 4.43
N VAL A 108 4.40 -38.16 4.37
CA VAL A 108 4.91 -37.55 3.14
C VAL A 108 6.25 -38.20 2.76
N SER A 109 6.42 -38.56 1.48
CA SER A 109 7.67 -39.13 1.02
C SER A 109 8.85 -38.16 1.15
N LYS A 110 10.04 -38.69 1.48
CA LYS A 110 11.27 -37.90 1.67
C LYS A 110 11.61 -36.94 0.51
N PRO A 111 11.47 -37.35 -0.79
CA PRO A 111 11.73 -36.41 -1.89
C PRO A 111 10.79 -35.23 -1.94
N ILE A 112 9.51 -35.42 -1.60
CA ILE A 112 8.52 -34.31 -1.53
C ILE A 112 8.86 -33.39 -0.39
N LEU A 113 9.14 -33.93 0.80
CA LEU A 113 9.56 -33.11 1.97
C LEU A 113 10.82 -32.29 1.68
N SER A 114 11.82 -32.89 1.05
CA SER A 114 13.06 -32.19 0.71
C SER A 114 12.81 -30.99 -0.23
N LYS A 115 11.96 -31.14 -1.25
CA LYS A 115 11.57 -30.03 -2.14
C LYS A 115 10.79 -28.95 -1.39
N PHE A 116 9.84 -29.35 -0.57
CA PHE A 116 9.02 -28.45 0.23
C PHE A 116 9.90 -27.63 1.19
N ASP A 117 10.77 -28.27 1.97
CA ASP A 117 11.65 -27.60 2.91
C ASP A 117 12.62 -26.62 2.22
N GLN A 118 13.14 -26.97 1.04
CA GLN A 118 13.96 -26.06 0.24
C GLN A 118 13.15 -24.85 -0.27
N CYS A 119 11.89 -25.06 -0.65
CA CYS A 119 11.00 -23.98 -1.05
C CYS A 119 10.74 -23.03 0.12
N ILE A 120 10.31 -23.55 1.27
CA ILE A 120 10.06 -22.77 2.49
C ILE A 120 11.29 -21.96 2.89
N ALA A 121 12.49 -22.57 2.85
CA ALA A 121 13.74 -21.89 3.19
C ALA A 121 14.05 -20.69 2.27
N ARG A 122 13.57 -20.70 1.03
CA ARG A 122 13.80 -19.63 0.04
C ARG A 122 12.66 -18.61 -0.06
N GLN A 123 11.49 -18.95 0.45
CA GLN A 123 10.26 -18.18 0.19
C GLN A 123 10.34 -16.75 0.74
N SER A 124 10.96 -16.53 1.90
CA SER A 124 11.16 -15.16 2.44
C SER A 124 12.03 -14.31 1.52
N SER A 125 13.09 -14.87 0.94
CA SER A 125 13.93 -14.17 -0.03
C SER A 125 13.19 -13.88 -1.34
N GLN A 126 12.38 -14.82 -1.82
CA GLN A 126 11.52 -14.61 -3.00
C GLN A 126 10.46 -13.54 -2.71
N ALA A 127 9.83 -13.57 -1.54
CA ALA A 127 8.88 -12.54 -1.12
C ALA A 127 9.54 -11.15 -1.08
N ALA A 128 10.78 -11.05 -0.59
CA ALA A 128 11.55 -9.80 -0.60
C ALA A 128 11.82 -9.28 -2.02
N GLN A 129 12.08 -10.16 -2.99
CA GLN A 129 12.26 -9.78 -4.39
C GLN A 129 10.94 -9.28 -5.01
N VAL A 130 9.83 -10.02 -4.81
CA VAL A 130 8.50 -9.65 -5.32
C VAL A 130 8.05 -8.32 -4.73
N LEU A 131 8.12 -8.16 -3.41
CA LEU A 131 7.75 -6.93 -2.72
C LEU A 131 8.65 -5.77 -3.13
N GLY A 132 9.98 -5.98 -3.20
CA GLY A 132 10.93 -4.95 -3.62
C GLY A 132 10.72 -4.49 -5.05
N GLY A 133 10.35 -5.41 -5.96
CA GLY A 133 9.94 -5.09 -7.34
C GLY A 133 8.68 -4.23 -7.38
N ALA A 134 7.66 -4.58 -6.60
CA ALA A 134 6.42 -3.81 -6.52
C ALA A 134 6.61 -2.43 -5.90
N LEU A 135 7.44 -2.30 -4.85
CA LEU A 135 7.79 -1.00 -4.27
C LEU A 135 8.52 -0.10 -5.28
N ARG A 136 9.47 -0.66 -6.03
CA ARG A 136 10.17 0.07 -7.09
C ARG A 136 9.19 0.57 -8.15
N GLN A 137 8.33 -0.31 -8.66
CA GLN A 137 7.29 0.04 -9.62
C GLN A 137 6.37 1.14 -9.09
N ALA A 138 5.96 1.06 -7.81
CA ALA A 138 5.12 2.07 -7.18
C ALA A 138 5.82 3.43 -7.13
N PHE A 139 7.10 3.47 -6.72
CA PHE A 139 7.88 4.71 -6.63
C PHE A 139 8.24 5.30 -8.01
N GLU A 140 8.48 4.46 -9.02
CA GLU A 140 8.69 4.92 -10.40
C GLU A 140 7.41 5.51 -11.01
N GLY A 141 6.24 5.06 -10.55
CA GLY A 141 4.94 5.59 -10.95
C GLY A 141 4.56 6.89 -10.25
N THR A 142 5.37 7.41 -9.30
CA THR A 142 5.07 8.67 -8.63
C THR A 142 5.36 9.86 -9.53
N SER A 143 4.46 10.86 -9.53
CA SER A 143 4.62 12.10 -10.29
C SER A 143 4.18 13.31 -9.48
N GLY A 144 5.04 14.33 -9.43
CA GLY A 144 4.69 15.64 -8.86
C GLY A 144 3.75 16.49 -9.73
N ASP A 145 3.48 16.03 -10.96
CA ASP A 145 2.58 16.73 -11.89
C ASP A 145 1.11 16.40 -11.65
N ILE A 146 0.82 15.37 -10.83
CA ILE A 146 -0.53 15.04 -10.40
C ILE A 146 -0.96 16.05 -9.34
N SER A 147 -1.76 17.02 -9.73
CA SER A 147 -2.14 18.16 -8.90
C SER A 147 -3.21 17.86 -7.84
N LYS A 148 -3.77 16.66 -7.85
CA LYS A 148 -4.86 16.26 -6.94
C LYS A 148 -4.57 14.91 -6.31
N SER A 149 -4.84 14.78 -5.01
CA SER A 149 -4.80 13.52 -4.26
C SER A 149 -6.13 13.32 -3.54
N ASP A 150 -6.95 12.40 -4.04
CA ASP A 150 -8.20 11.99 -3.39
C ASP A 150 -7.92 10.87 -2.39
N ILE A 151 -7.38 11.26 -1.23
CA ILE A 151 -7.02 10.32 -0.18
C ILE A 151 -8.27 9.71 0.44
N LEU A 152 -9.29 10.54 0.75
CA LEU A 152 -10.53 10.07 1.37
C LEU A 152 -11.25 9.05 0.50
N GLY A 153 -11.39 9.31 -0.80
CA GLY A 153 -11.98 8.37 -1.76
C GLY A 153 -11.17 7.09 -1.88
N SER A 154 -9.84 7.19 -1.97
CA SER A 154 -8.95 6.04 -2.04
C SER A 154 -8.98 5.18 -0.78
N LEU A 155 -9.03 5.79 0.41
CA LEU A 155 -9.12 5.07 1.67
C LEU A 155 -10.41 4.28 1.81
N LYS A 156 -11.49 4.68 1.15
CA LYS A 156 -12.75 3.91 1.09
C LYS A 156 -12.53 2.56 0.40
N ASP A 157 -11.86 2.54 -0.75
CA ASP A 157 -11.56 1.31 -1.48
C ASP A 157 -10.52 0.45 -0.75
N ILE A 158 -9.48 1.08 -0.21
CA ILE A 158 -8.41 0.42 0.55
C ILE A 158 -8.98 -0.27 1.78
N SER A 159 -9.83 0.42 2.56
CA SER A 159 -10.42 -0.14 3.76
C SER A 159 -11.27 -1.37 3.49
N ALA A 160 -12.00 -1.40 2.35
CA ALA A 160 -12.77 -2.55 1.95
C ALA A 160 -11.87 -3.78 1.73
N LYS A 161 -10.69 -3.60 1.11
CA LYS A 161 -9.70 -4.67 0.94
C LYS A 161 -9.10 -5.12 2.28
N VAL A 162 -8.72 -4.17 3.13
CA VAL A 162 -8.18 -4.44 4.48
C VAL A 162 -9.20 -5.21 5.32
N ARG A 163 -10.45 -4.81 5.31
CA ARG A 163 -11.53 -5.48 6.05
C ARG A 163 -11.78 -6.91 5.56
N GLN A 164 -11.65 -7.16 4.25
CA GLN A 164 -11.86 -8.48 3.65
C GLN A 164 -10.73 -9.46 3.92
N SER A 165 -9.58 -8.99 4.39
CA SER A 165 -8.46 -9.88 4.74
C SER A 165 -8.86 -10.88 5.82
N PRO A 166 -8.54 -12.18 5.63
CA PRO A 166 -8.75 -13.21 6.64
C PRO A 166 -7.72 -13.17 7.77
N ALA A 167 -6.67 -12.33 7.66
CA ALA A 167 -5.60 -12.26 8.64
C ALA A 167 -6.12 -11.88 10.04
N THR A 168 -5.52 -12.50 11.05
CA THR A 168 -5.84 -12.21 12.47
C THR A 168 -5.50 -10.76 12.80
N GLU A 169 -4.34 -10.30 12.37
CA GLU A 169 -3.89 -8.92 12.53
C GLU A 169 -3.71 -8.25 11.18
N LYS A 170 -4.12 -7.01 11.08
CA LYS A 170 -4.01 -6.19 9.87
C LYS A 170 -3.19 -4.96 10.18
N VAL A 171 -2.17 -4.74 9.36
CA VAL A 171 -1.28 -3.59 9.46
C VAL A 171 -1.30 -2.82 8.14
N VAL A 172 -1.51 -1.53 8.19
CA VAL A 172 -1.48 -0.63 7.03
C VAL A 172 -0.31 0.32 7.19
N LEU A 173 0.65 0.26 6.26
CA LEU A 173 1.68 1.28 6.08
C LEU A 173 1.23 2.18 4.92
N LEU A 174 0.74 3.36 5.27
CA LEU A 174 0.29 4.37 4.32
C LEU A 174 1.42 5.34 4.04
N VAL A 175 1.91 5.33 2.81
CA VAL A 175 2.99 6.19 2.32
C VAL A 175 2.37 7.33 1.52
N SER A 176 2.16 8.47 2.18
CA SER A 176 1.47 9.64 1.63
C SER A 176 1.85 10.90 2.41
N ASP A 177 1.76 12.06 1.77
CA ASP A 177 1.87 13.35 2.44
C ASP A 177 0.65 13.67 3.31
N MET A 178 -0.43 12.89 3.17
CA MET A 178 -1.68 13.03 3.90
C MET A 178 -2.41 14.38 3.67
N LEU A 179 -2.08 15.04 2.58
CA LEU A 179 -2.68 16.32 2.21
C LEU A 179 -3.82 16.12 1.20
N GLU A 180 -5.02 15.90 1.72
CA GLU A 180 -6.23 15.77 0.92
C GLU A 180 -6.38 16.91 -0.09
N ASN A 181 -6.62 16.58 -1.36
CA ASN A 181 -6.84 17.54 -2.42
C ASN A 181 -7.81 16.99 -3.47
N SER A 182 -9.08 16.92 -3.12
CA SER A 182 -10.15 16.40 -3.96
C SER A 182 -11.23 17.45 -4.24
N SER A 183 -12.32 17.00 -4.81
CA SER A 183 -13.53 17.82 -4.98
C SER A 183 -14.28 18.03 -3.67
N VAL A 184 -13.98 17.27 -2.62
CA VAL A 184 -14.64 17.34 -1.31
C VAL A 184 -14.02 18.45 -0.47
N THR A 185 -12.71 18.41 -0.32
CA THR A 185 -11.93 19.40 0.40
C THR A 185 -10.50 19.46 -0.12
N SER A 186 -9.82 20.55 0.16
CA SER A 186 -8.40 20.69 -0.11
C SER A 186 -7.68 21.22 1.12
N PHE A 187 -6.61 20.53 1.50
CA PHE A 187 -5.72 20.99 2.58
C PHE A 187 -4.67 21.99 2.08
N TYR A 188 -4.73 22.32 0.79
CA TYR A 188 -3.86 23.32 0.18
C TYR A 188 -4.56 24.66 0.03
N ALA A 189 -3.82 25.76 0.25
CA ALA A 189 -4.18 27.10 -0.13
C ALA A 189 -2.91 27.86 -0.52
N SER A 190 -2.91 28.52 -1.68
CA SER A 190 -1.79 29.35 -2.15
C SER A 190 -0.42 28.63 -2.10
N GLN A 191 -0.36 27.38 -2.55
CA GLN A 191 0.84 26.52 -2.55
C GLN A 191 1.39 26.16 -1.15
N ALA A 192 0.57 26.32 -0.11
CA ALA A 192 0.91 25.96 1.26
C ALA A 192 -0.21 25.12 1.88
N VAL A 193 0.08 24.45 2.98
CA VAL A 193 -0.97 23.82 3.79
C VAL A 193 -1.81 24.91 4.45
N ARG A 194 -3.13 24.88 4.23
CA ARG A 194 -4.03 25.82 4.88
C ARG A 194 -4.22 25.49 6.36
N LYS A 195 -4.77 26.42 7.10
CA LYS A 195 -5.25 26.12 8.44
C LYS A 195 -6.33 25.06 8.38
N ILE A 196 -6.11 23.93 9.04
CA ILE A 196 -7.02 22.79 9.14
C ILE A 196 -7.76 22.91 10.48
N ASP A 197 -9.08 22.76 10.45
CA ASP A 197 -9.90 22.53 11.64
C ASP A 197 -10.29 21.05 11.66
N PRO A 198 -9.66 20.20 12.51
CA PRO A 198 -9.89 18.76 12.49
C PRO A 198 -11.36 18.37 12.68
N ALA A 199 -12.12 19.11 13.49
CA ALA A 199 -13.52 18.80 13.77
C ALA A 199 -14.41 19.10 12.56
N GLN A 200 -14.20 20.23 11.90
CA GLN A 200 -14.95 20.61 10.69
C GLN A 200 -14.65 19.65 9.53
N GLU A 201 -13.38 19.30 9.31
CA GLU A 201 -13.00 18.36 8.25
C GLU A 201 -13.58 16.96 8.51
N LEU A 202 -13.58 16.50 9.76
CA LEU A 202 -14.18 15.23 10.13
C LEU A 202 -15.71 15.23 9.95
N GLN A 203 -16.36 16.34 10.26
CA GLN A 203 -17.79 16.51 10.00
C GLN A 203 -18.07 16.46 8.49
N LEU A 204 -17.25 17.13 7.68
CA LEU A 204 -17.37 17.10 6.22
C LEU A 204 -17.17 15.67 5.68
N ALA A 205 -16.09 14.99 6.06
CA ALA A 205 -15.86 13.59 5.66
C ALA A 205 -17.02 12.68 6.06
N THR A 206 -17.64 12.92 7.23
CA THR A 206 -18.80 12.16 7.70
C THR A 206 -20.05 12.43 6.86
N SER A 207 -20.36 13.69 6.61
CA SER A 207 -21.56 14.09 5.84
C SER A 207 -21.49 13.62 4.38
N GLN A 208 -20.29 13.54 3.82
CA GLN A 208 -20.01 13.07 2.46
C GLN A 208 -19.79 11.54 2.37
N GLN A 209 -20.04 10.79 3.45
CA GLN A 209 -19.94 9.33 3.52
C GLN A 209 -18.55 8.75 3.19
N PHE A 210 -17.49 9.46 3.61
CA PHE A 210 -16.11 8.98 3.50
C PHE A 210 -15.60 8.24 4.75
N ILE A 211 -16.38 8.19 5.83
CA ILE A 211 -16.08 7.32 6.97
C ILE A 211 -16.29 5.87 6.54
N THR A 212 -15.33 5.03 6.84
CA THR A 212 -15.23 3.65 6.33
C THR A 212 -14.95 2.65 7.47
N ASP A 213 -14.52 1.44 7.16
CA ASP A 213 -14.24 0.40 8.15
C ASP A 213 -12.93 -0.33 7.84
N PHE A 214 -11.90 -0.06 8.62
CA PHE A 214 -10.59 -0.71 8.51
C PHE A 214 -10.51 -2.04 9.28
N GLY A 215 -11.60 -2.51 9.90
CA GLY A 215 -11.65 -3.81 10.58
C GLY A 215 -10.66 -3.95 11.74
N GLY A 216 -10.37 -2.89 12.45
CA GLY A 216 -9.43 -2.87 13.59
C GLY A 216 -7.96 -2.79 13.20
N ALA A 217 -7.63 -2.49 11.95
CA ALA A 217 -6.24 -2.43 11.49
C ALA A 217 -5.43 -1.35 12.21
N ARG A 218 -4.16 -1.67 12.49
CA ARG A 218 -3.15 -0.68 12.92
C ARG A 218 -2.65 0.08 11.68
N VAL A 219 -2.69 1.40 11.74
CA VAL A 219 -2.29 2.28 10.64
C VAL A 219 -1.04 3.05 11.03
N TYR A 220 -0.06 3.05 10.17
CA TYR A 220 1.16 3.83 10.25
C TYR A 220 1.25 4.71 9.02
N VAL A 221 1.56 5.98 9.19
CA VAL A 221 1.74 6.93 8.10
C VAL A 221 3.21 7.27 7.97
N LEU A 222 3.75 7.24 6.75
CA LEU A 222 5.08 7.71 6.41
C LEU A 222 4.98 8.73 5.28
N GLY A 223 5.61 9.88 5.43
CA GLY A 223 5.60 10.93 4.43
C GLY A 223 4.72 12.13 4.78
N ALA A 224 4.02 12.09 5.93
CA ALA A 224 3.10 13.17 6.28
C ALA A 224 3.74 14.54 6.18
N GLY A 225 3.02 15.43 5.53
CA GLY A 225 3.44 16.79 5.35
C GLY A 225 4.59 16.96 4.32
N LEU A 226 4.92 16.05 3.44
CA LEU A 226 5.79 16.29 2.30
C LEU A 226 5.07 17.14 1.26
N LEU A 227 5.71 18.20 0.77
CA LEU A 227 5.22 18.96 -0.39
C LEU A 227 6.15 18.79 -1.57
N ASN A 228 5.57 18.43 -2.70
CA ASN A 228 6.24 18.42 -3.98
C ASN A 228 6.38 19.89 -4.46
N ASN A 229 7.53 20.26 -5.01
CA ASN A 229 7.76 21.57 -5.69
C ASN A 229 7.82 22.84 -4.82
N ILE A 230 8.31 22.77 -3.59
CA ILE A 230 8.55 24.00 -2.83
C ILE A 230 10.01 24.41 -2.88
N ASP A 231 10.26 25.67 -3.28
CA ASP A 231 11.56 26.33 -3.17
C ASP A 231 12.12 26.19 -1.75
N LYS A 232 13.45 25.96 -1.65
CA LYS A 232 14.13 25.76 -0.36
C LYS A 232 13.84 26.85 0.69
N LYS A 233 13.42 28.04 0.27
CA LYS A 233 13.04 29.14 1.15
C LYS A 233 11.66 28.99 1.80
N SER A 234 10.74 28.25 1.16
CA SER A 234 9.39 27.98 1.67
C SER A 234 9.33 26.79 2.63
N LYS A 235 10.39 25.99 2.73
CA LYS A 235 10.43 24.78 3.57
C LYS A 235 10.22 25.02 5.06
N ALA A 236 10.57 26.20 5.58
CA ALA A 236 10.44 26.52 7.01
C ALA A 236 8.99 26.87 7.42
N GLN A 237 8.24 27.49 6.50
CA GLN A 237 6.87 27.92 6.77
C GLN A 237 5.85 26.78 6.75
N TYR A 238 6.24 25.68 6.22
CA TYR A 238 5.47 24.56 5.79
C TYR A 238 5.30 23.46 6.86
N ARG A 239 6.27 23.27 7.73
CA ARG A 239 6.21 22.36 8.87
C ARG A 239 5.92 23.11 10.18
N ASP A 240 5.03 24.10 10.10
CA ASP A 240 4.55 24.73 11.34
C ASP A 240 3.95 23.66 12.25
N PRO A 241 4.43 23.53 13.48
CA PRO A 241 3.99 22.47 14.40
C PRO A 241 2.49 22.45 14.64
N LYS A 242 1.82 23.62 14.62
CA LYS A 242 0.36 23.69 14.80
C LYS A 242 -0.38 23.11 13.61
N THR A 243 0.11 23.37 12.39
CA THR A 243 -0.47 22.81 11.16
C THR A 243 -0.30 21.30 11.13
N MET A 244 0.89 20.78 11.46
CA MET A 244 1.14 19.34 11.53
C MET A 244 0.32 18.66 12.62
N GLN A 245 0.17 19.31 13.78
CA GLN A 245 -0.69 18.81 14.85
C GLN A 245 -2.17 18.76 14.43
N ALA A 246 -2.65 19.77 13.71
CA ALA A 246 -4.01 19.77 13.19
C ALA A 246 -4.22 18.67 12.12
N LEU A 247 -3.26 18.49 11.20
CA LEU A 247 -3.28 17.43 10.20
C LEU A 247 -3.31 16.04 10.86
N SER A 248 -2.39 15.79 11.78
CA SER A 248 -2.32 14.54 12.55
C SER A 248 -3.61 14.33 13.37
N GLY A 249 -4.16 15.38 13.98
CA GLY A 249 -5.41 15.32 14.74
C GLY A 249 -6.61 14.94 13.89
N PHE A 250 -6.74 15.50 12.68
CA PHE A 250 -7.78 15.11 11.74
C PHE A 250 -7.69 13.62 11.38
N TRP A 251 -6.52 13.16 10.93
CA TRP A 251 -6.34 11.77 10.49
C TRP A 251 -6.50 10.77 11.64
N ARG A 252 -6.08 11.12 12.86
CA ARG A 252 -6.32 10.30 14.05
C ARG A 252 -7.81 10.09 14.28
N SER A 253 -8.59 11.16 14.27
CA SER A 253 -10.03 11.11 14.47
C SER A 253 -10.74 10.39 13.31
N TYR A 254 -10.25 10.57 12.08
CA TYR A 254 -10.77 9.86 10.91
C TYR A 254 -10.57 8.33 11.02
N PHE A 255 -9.36 7.87 11.32
CA PHE A 255 -9.09 6.44 11.46
C PHE A 255 -9.83 5.84 12.64
N GLU A 256 -9.88 6.52 13.77
CA GLU A 256 -10.66 6.06 14.93
C GLU A 256 -12.14 5.87 14.57
N LYS A 257 -12.76 6.85 13.93
CA LYS A 257 -14.15 6.78 13.49
C LYS A 257 -14.35 5.71 12.40
N SER A 258 -13.32 5.42 11.63
CA SER A 258 -13.28 4.37 10.60
C SER A 258 -12.81 3.01 11.12
N ARG A 259 -12.86 2.77 12.44
CA ARG A 259 -12.46 1.50 13.07
C ARG A 259 -11.04 1.08 12.71
N GLY A 260 -10.12 2.03 12.55
CA GLY A 260 -8.68 1.83 12.44
C GLY A 260 -7.97 2.53 13.60
N GLN A 261 -6.76 2.11 13.90
CA GLN A 261 -5.92 2.72 14.93
C GLN A 261 -4.72 3.40 14.29
N LEU A 262 -4.67 4.72 14.25
CA LEU A 262 -3.47 5.45 13.85
C LEU A 262 -2.43 5.35 14.97
N VAL A 263 -1.44 4.46 14.78
CA VAL A 263 -0.40 4.16 15.77
C VAL A 263 0.68 5.23 15.74
N GLU A 264 1.20 5.53 14.54
CA GLU A 264 2.24 6.52 14.36
C GLU A 264 2.00 7.35 13.08
N PHE A 265 2.24 8.65 13.19
CA PHE A 265 2.14 9.62 12.10
C PHE A 265 3.52 10.21 11.87
N GLY A 266 4.26 9.65 10.90
CA GLY A 266 5.64 10.03 10.60
C GLY A 266 5.72 11.35 9.84
N GLU A 267 6.45 12.30 10.37
CA GLU A 267 6.60 13.69 9.88
C GLU A 267 8.04 14.00 9.42
N PRO A 268 8.53 13.50 8.28
CA PRO A 268 7.90 12.53 7.39
C PRO A 268 8.23 11.06 7.73
N ALA A 269 9.28 10.78 8.50
CA ALA A 269 9.74 9.43 8.83
C ALA A 269 9.04 8.87 10.08
N LEU A 270 8.87 7.55 10.12
CA LEU A 270 8.51 6.85 11.35
C LEU A 270 9.73 6.81 12.29
N LEU A 271 9.49 6.98 13.58
CA LEU A 271 10.51 6.91 14.63
C LEU A 271 10.75 5.46 15.07
N ASN A 272 9.73 4.62 14.93
CA ASN A 272 9.75 3.24 15.39
C ASN A 272 9.55 2.26 14.24
N GLN A 273 10.02 1.02 14.45
CA GLN A 273 9.69 -0.09 13.56
C GLN A 273 8.21 -0.41 13.69
N ILE A 274 7.51 -0.54 12.57
CA ILE A 274 6.11 -1.00 12.57
C ILE A 274 6.01 -2.44 13.10
N LYS A 275 4.95 -2.72 13.81
CA LYS A 275 4.73 -4.02 14.47
C LYS A 275 3.40 -4.60 14.08
#